data_ac1af7af9c4398d8410d77ffbd261d0d
#
_entry.id   ac1af7af9c4398d8410d77ffbd261d0d
#
_cell.length_a   1.000
_cell.length_b   1.000
_cell.length_c   1.000
_cell.angle_alpha   90.00
_cell.angle_beta   90.00
_cell.angle_gamma   90.00
#
_symmetry.space_group_name_H-M   'P 1'
#
loop_
_entity.id
_entity.type
_entity.pdbx_description
1 polymer ?
#
loop_
_entity_poly.entity_id
_entity_poly.type
_entity_poly.pdbx_seq_one_letter_code
_entity_poly.pdbx_strand_id
1 'polypeptide(L)'
;MQKIVILLIAMVLTIPTNAQNKKKENKEEWKKELQDFKYKYLAQEVELSDEQMTNFFELYAKLESERKQALKDCKAITKAVKEDGEHSEAEYERAVEAVLNLPIITGQIEKKYYEQFKTFLSYKQLYLLKTAERKFNKKLMELQKKDKKHK
;
A
#
# COMPACT_ATOMS: atom_id res chain seq x y z
N MET A 1 -8.77 -19.26 -8.99
CA MET A 1 -8.29 -18.05 -8.32
C MET A 1 -7.32 -17.20 -9.16
N GLN A 2 -6.40 -17.81 -9.94
CA GLN A 2 -5.52 -17.05 -10.85
C GLN A 2 -6.26 -16.27 -11.96
N LYS A 3 -7.41 -16.74 -12.42
CA LYS A 3 -8.19 -16.10 -13.52
C LYS A 3 -8.86 -14.78 -13.14
N ILE A 4 -9.24 -14.59 -11.88
CA ILE A 4 -9.91 -13.34 -11.41
C ILE A 4 -8.92 -12.18 -11.33
N VAL A 5 -7.69 -12.44 -10.92
CA VAL A 5 -6.62 -11.43 -10.85
C VAL A 5 -6.26 -10.92 -12.26
N ILE A 6 -6.27 -11.80 -13.26
CA ILE A 6 -5.92 -11.47 -14.66
C ILE A 6 -7.03 -10.61 -15.30
N LEU A 7 -8.30 -10.86 -14.99
CA LEU A 7 -9.43 -10.17 -15.61
C LEU A 7 -9.54 -8.69 -15.19
N LEU A 8 -9.26 -8.38 -13.92
CA LEU A 8 -9.26 -6.99 -13.42
C LEU A 8 -8.09 -6.15 -13.95
N ILE A 9 -6.97 -6.80 -14.27
CA ILE A 9 -5.80 -6.12 -14.83
C ILE A 9 -5.98 -5.79 -16.32
N ALA A 10 -6.75 -6.59 -17.06
CA ALA A 10 -7.07 -6.33 -18.46
C ALA A 10 -7.98 -5.09 -18.65
N MET A 11 -8.83 -4.76 -17.66
CA MET A 11 -9.67 -3.55 -17.70
C MET A 11 -8.90 -2.23 -17.58
N VAL A 12 -7.69 -2.26 -16.99
CA VAL A 12 -6.89 -1.06 -16.76
C VAL A 12 -6.16 -0.56 -18.03
N LEU A 13 -6.05 -1.39 -19.06
CA LEU A 13 -5.25 -1.08 -20.26
C LEU A 13 -6.00 -0.39 -21.41
N THR A 14 -7.30 -0.10 -21.26
CA THR A 14 -8.12 0.49 -22.34
C THR A 14 -8.67 1.88 -21.99
N ILE A 15 -7.82 2.84 -21.56
CA ILE A 15 -8.26 4.21 -21.33
C ILE A 15 -7.81 5.10 -22.50
N PRO A 16 -8.74 5.69 -23.29
CA PRO A 16 -8.40 6.62 -24.35
C PRO A 16 -7.91 7.95 -23.76
N THR A 17 -6.83 8.44 -24.32
CA THR A 17 -6.20 9.72 -24.02
C THR A 17 -7.09 10.89 -24.38
N ASN A 18 -7.64 11.62 -23.38
CA ASN A 18 -7.98 13.02 -23.52
C ASN A 18 -8.13 13.75 -22.17
N ALA A 19 -7.43 14.89 -22.05
CA ALA A 19 -7.53 15.98 -21.10
C ALA A 19 -7.05 15.75 -19.65
N GLN A 20 -6.24 16.68 -19.15
CA GLN A 20 -5.54 16.64 -17.85
C GLN A 20 -6.48 16.51 -16.62
N ASN A 21 -7.72 16.93 -16.67
CA ASN A 21 -8.69 16.75 -15.59
C ASN A 21 -9.21 15.30 -15.50
N LYS A 22 -9.52 14.67 -16.64
CA LYS A 22 -9.87 13.24 -16.71
C LYS A 22 -8.76 12.33 -16.17
N LYS A 23 -7.50 12.75 -16.30
CA LYS A 23 -6.34 11.97 -15.82
C LYS A 23 -6.23 11.93 -14.30
N LYS A 24 -6.71 12.95 -13.59
CA LYS A 24 -6.77 12.99 -12.11
C LYS A 24 -7.92 12.14 -11.58
N GLU A 25 -9.11 12.28 -12.14
CA GLU A 25 -10.30 11.48 -11.77
C GLU A 25 -10.04 9.98 -12.00
N ASN A 26 -9.55 9.59 -13.17
CA ASN A 26 -9.19 8.20 -13.46
C ASN A 26 -8.12 7.64 -12.50
N LYS A 27 -7.20 8.48 -12.02
CA LYS A 27 -6.15 8.02 -11.10
C LYS A 27 -6.70 7.76 -9.68
N GLU A 28 -7.65 8.56 -9.22
CA GLU A 28 -8.27 8.36 -7.90
C GLU A 28 -9.26 7.19 -7.94
N GLU A 29 -10.04 7.06 -9.00
CA GLU A 29 -10.93 5.93 -9.24
C GLU A 29 -10.15 4.60 -9.28
N TRP A 30 -9.07 4.55 -10.06
CA TRP A 30 -8.19 3.37 -10.10
C TRP A 30 -7.59 3.02 -8.74
N LYS A 31 -7.20 4.02 -7.93
CA LYS A 31 -6.68 3.75 -6.58
C LYS A 31 -7.74 3.14 -5.68
N LYS A 32 -8.99 3.63 -5.78
CA LYS A 32 -10.13 3.09 -5.03
C LYS A 32 -10.41 1.66 -5.43
N GLU A 33 -10.50 1.38 -6.73
CA GLU A 33 -10.70 0.03 -7.25
C GLU A 33 -9.60 -0.94 -6.82
N LEU A 34 -8.34 -0.50 -6.86
CA LEU A 34 -7.20 -1.30 -6.38
C LEU A 34 -7.28 -1.57 -4.88
N GLN A 35 -7.73 -0.60 -4.09
CA GLN A 35 -7.93 -0.76 -2.65
C GLN A 35 -9.07 -1.74 -2.35
N ASP A 36 -10.20 -1.60 -3.02
CA ASP A 36 -11.35 -2.49 -2.87
C ASP A 36 -10.99 -3.93 -3.28
N PHE A 37 -10.23 -4.07 -4.36
CA PHE A 37 -9.71 -5.37 -4.78
C PHE A 37 -8.76 -5.97 -3.74
N LYS A 38 -7.84 -5.17 -3.20
CA LYS A 38 -6.92 -5.61 -2.15
C LYS A 38 -7.67 -6.11 -0.93
N TYR A 39 -8.70 -5.39 -0.50
CA TYR A 39 -9.48 -5.76 0.68
C TYR A 39 -10.24 -7.07 0.47
N LYS A 40 -10.88 -7.24 -0.67
CA LYS A 40 -11.54 -8.50 -1.03
C LYS A 40 -10.54 -9.67 -1.09
N TYR A 41 -9.39 -9.44 -1.70
CA TYR A 41 -8.32 -10.44 -1.77
C TYR A 41 -7.83 -10.83 -0.36
N LEU A 42 -7.57 -9.87 0.52
CA LEU A 42 -7.13 -10.13 1.88
C LEU A 42 -8.21 -10.89 2.68
N ALA A 43 -9.48 -10.49 2.57
CA ALA A 43 -10.58 -11.17 3.26
C ALA A 43 -10.66 -12.66 2.87
N GLN A 44 -10.49 -12.99 1.60
CA GLN A 44 -10.49 -14.37 1.10
C GLN A 44 -9.25 -15.16 1.55
N GLU A 45 -8.05 -14.58 1.43
CA GLU A 45 -6.80 -15.28 1.82
C GLU A 45 -6.69 -15.49 3.34
N VAL A 46 -7.30 -14.60 4.14
CA VAL A 46 -7.32 -14.68 5.60
C VAL A 46 -8.47 -15.56 6.11
N GLU A 47 -9.38 -15.96 5.23
CA GLU A 47 -10.57 -16.76 5.59
C GLU A 47 -11.45 -16.04 6.65
N LEU A 48 -11.69 -14.71 6.43
CA LEU A 48 -12.49 -13.93 7.38
C LEU A 48 -13.97 -14.34 7.36
N SER A 49 -14.58 -14.45 8.55
CA SER A 49 -16.01 -14.55 8.66
C SER A 49 -16.70 -13.19 8.43
N ASP A 50 -18.00 -13.19 8.13
CA ASP A 50 -18.79 -11.97 7.93
C ASP A 50 -18.73 -11.04 9.15
N GLU A 51 -18.72 -11.61 10.36
CA GLU A 51 -18.60 -10.86 11.61
C GLU A 51 -17.23 -10.19 11.77
N GLN A 52 -16.17 -10.83 11.27
CA GLN A 52 -14.80 -10.30 11.32
C GLN A 52 -14.56 -9.20 10.29
N MET A 53 -15.25 -9.23 9.14
CA MET A 53 -14.98 -8.34 8.01
C MET A 53 -15.12 -6.86 8.36
N THR A 54 -16.18 -6.47 9.07
CA THR A 54 -16.43 -5.06 9.41
C THR A 54 -15.29 -4.49 10.26
N ASN A 55 -14.96 -5.18 11.36
CA ASN A 55 -13.88 -4.76 12.26
C ASN A 55 -12.51 -4.80 11.55
N PHE A 56 -12.30 -5.82 10.72
CA PHE A 56 -11.05 -5.97 9.96
C PHE A 56 -10.84 -4.81 9.01
N PHE A 57 -11.82 -4.46 8.18
CA PHE A 57 -11.63 -3.41 7.17
C PHE A 57 -11.44 -2.04 7.79
N GLU A 58 -12.18 -1.72 8.86
CA GLU A 58 -12.00 -0.46 9.56
C GLU A 58 -10.58 -0.34 10.14
N LEU A 59 -10.12 -1.37 10.82
CA LEU A 59 -8.82 -1.40 11.47
C LEU A 59 -7.68 -1.42 10.43
N TYR A 60 -7.86 -2.17 9.35
CA TYR A 60 -6.88 -2.28 8.28
C TYR A 60 -6.73 -0.96 7.51
N ALA A 61 -7.83 -0.23 7.30
CA ALA A 61 -7.78 1.11 6.70
C ALA A 61 -6.99 2.09 7.57
N LYS A 62 -7.14 2.04 8.89
CA LYS A 62 -6.36 2.86 9.83
C LYS A 62 -4.87 2.51 9.77
N LEU A 63 -4.53 1.22 9.77
CA LEU A 63 -3.15 0.73 9.59
C LEU A 63 -2.52 1.27 8.30
N GLU A 64 -3.22 1.15 7.17
CA GLU A 64 -2.71 1.65 5.89
C GLU A 64 -2.56 3.17 5.86
N SER A 65 -3.48 3.89 6.50
CA SER A 65 -3.42 5.34 6.60
C SER A 65 -2.19 5.80 7.37
N GLU A 66 -1.91 5.20 8.55
CA GLU A 66 -0.73 5.54 9.35
C GLU A 66 0.58 5.18 8.60
N ARG A 67 0.66 4.00 7.96
CA ARG A 67 1.82 3.63 7.12
C ARG A 67 2.05 4.64 5.98
N LYS A 68 0.98 5.03 5.32
CA LYS A 68 1.04 6.01 4.22
C LYS A 68 1.50 7.38 4.70
N GLN A 69 1.06 7.81 5.89
CA GLN A 69 1.49 9.07 6.47
C GLN A 69 2.99 9.03 6.80
N ALA A 70 3.48 7.99 7.48
CA ALA A 70 4.90 7.82 7.79
C ALA A 70 5.78 7.86 6.51
N LEU A 71 5.33 7.18 5.45
CA LEU A 71 6.03 7.22 4.16
C LEU A 71 6.01 8.62 3.52
N LYS A 72 4.89 9.36 3.64
CA LYS A 72 4.75 10.72 3.12
C LYS A 72 5.69 11.67 3.84
N ASP A 73 5.79 11.56 5.16
CA ASP A 73 6.65 12.41 5.98
C ASP A 73 8.13 12.16 5.65
N CYS A 74 8.55 10.90 5.56
CA CYS A 74 9.90 10.54 5.10
C CYS A 74 10.19 11.09 3.70
N LYS A 75 9.25 10.97 2.75
CA LYS A 75 9.42 11.50 1.40
C LYS A 75 9.51 13.02 1.37
N ALA A 76 8.78 13.72 2.23
CA ALA A 76 8.87 15.18 2.31
C ALA A 76 10.26 15.64 2.74
N ILE A 77 10.84 14.99 3.76
CA ILE A 77 12.20 15.27 4.24
C ILE A 77 13.24 14.95 3.16
N THR A 78 13.16 13.76 2.55
CA THR A 78 14.15 13.33 1.55
C THR A 78 14.03 14.05 0.22
N LYS A 79 12.86 14.64 -0.08
CA LYS A 79 12.68 15.44 -1.30
C LYS A 79 13.47 16.74 -1.21
N ALA A 80 13.55 17.36 -0.05
CA ALA A 80 14.25 18.61 0.16
C ALA A 80 15.73 18.55 -0.28
N VAL A 81 16.40 17.39 -0.04
CA VAL A 81 17.82 17.17 -0.44
C VAL A 81 18.01 16.54 -1.81
N LYS A 82 16.92 16.28 -2.56
CA LYS A 82 16.97 15.76 -3.93
C LYS A 82 16.81 16.84 -4.99
N GLU A 83 16.33 17.99 -4.60
CA GLU A 83 16.20 19.14 -5.49
C GLU A 83 17.60 19.75 -5.71
N ASP A 84 17.87 20.19 -6.94
CA ASP A 84 19.17 20.77 -7.28
C ASP A 84 19.49 21.99 -6.40
N GLY A 85 20.67 21.99 -5.76
CA GLY A 85 21.12 23.03 -4.86
C GLY A 85 22.21 22.56 -3.91
N GLU A 86 22.83 23.52 -3.22
CA GLU A 86 23.72 23.20 -2.11
C GLU A 86 22.90 22.94 -0.86
N HIS A 87 23.13 21.81 -0.20
CA HIS A 87 22.50 21.42 1.04
C HIS A 87 23.52 21.31 2.16
N SER A 88 23.13 21.69 3.36
CA SER A 88 23.95 21.58 4.56
C SER A 88 24.07 20.12 5.01
N GLU A 89 25.15 19.80 5.74
CA GLU A 89 25.30 18.48 6.39
C GLU A 89 24.12 18.14 7.28
N ALA A 90 23.54 19.13 7.99
CA ALA A 90 22.36 18.92 8.82
C ALA A 90 21.10 18.53 8.01
N GLU A 91 20.94 18.96 6.76
CA GLU A 91 19.84 18.55 5.87
C GLU A 91 20.05 17.11 5.39
N TYR A 92 21.28 16.75 5.03
CA TYR A 92 21.62 15.38 4.70
C TYR A 92 21.44 14.44 5.90
N GLU A 93 21.87 14.83 7.10
CA GLU A 93 21.67 14.07 8.33
C GLU A 93 20.19 13.77 8.56
N ARG A 94 19.32 14.79 8.50
CA ARG A 94 17.85 14.61 8.63
C ARG A 94 17.26 13.66 7.59
N ALA A 95 17.77 13.72 6.35
CA ALA A 95 17.29 12.84 5.29
C ALA A 95 17.71 11.39 5.54
N VAL A 96 18.94 11.14 5.97
CA VAL A 96 19.44 9.82 6.35
C VAL A 96 18.66 9.25 7.53
N GLU A 97 18.49 10.05 8.60
CA GLU A 97 17.71 9.66 9.77
C GLU A 97 16.25 9.32 9.40
N ALA A 98 15.61 10.10 8.54
CA ALA A 98 14.25 9.82 8.08
C ALA A 98 14.15 8.47 7.34
N VAL A 99 15.14 8.14 6.51
CA VAL A 99 15.21 6.85 5.78
C VAL A 99 15.44 5.69 6.74
N LEU A 100 16.36 5.83 7.70
CA LEU A 100 16.68 4.78 8.68
C LEU A 100 15.53 4.54 9.65
N ASN A 101 14.82 5.59 10.05
CA ASN A 101 13.71 5.49 10.99
C ASN A 101 12.41 4.98 10.35
N LEU A 102 12.21 5.12 9.03
CA LEU A 102 10.98 4.70 8.36
C LEU A 102 10.61 3.22 8.62
N PRO A 103 11.52 2.23 8.46
CA PRO A 103 11.20 0.83 8.76
C PRO A 103 10.90 0.59 10.24
N ILE A 104 11.51 1.34 11.16
CA ILE A 104 11.23 1.26 12.58
C ILE A 104 9.82 1.75 12.88
N ILE A 105 9.46 2.93 12.40
CA ILE A 105 8.13 3.54 12.57
C ILE A 105 7.06 2.65 11.96
N THR A 106 7.25 2.17 10.74
CA THR A 106 6.28 1.28 10.08
C THR A 106 6.14 -0.05 10.78
N GLY A 107 7.23 -0.60 11.34
CA GLY A 107 7.21 -1.81 12.16
C GLY A 107 6.43 -1.62 13.48
N GLN A 108 6.59 -0.47 14.13
CA GLN A 108 5.81 -0.11 15.34
C GLN A 108 4.32 0.06 15.03
N ILE A 109 3.99 0.72 13.92
CA ILE A 109 2.60 0.85 13.44
C ILE A 109 2.03 -0.55 13.19
N GLU A 110 2.72 -1.41 12.46
CA GLU A 110 2.28 -2.79 12.23
C GLU A 110 2.01 -3.51 13.55
N LYS A 111 2.97 -3.50 14.48
CA LYS A 111 2.83 -4.17 15.77
C LYS A 111 1.61 -3.66 16.55
N LYS A 112 1.40 -2.34 16.61
CA LYS A 112 0.24 -1.71 17.25
C LYS A 112 -1.08 -2.27 16.71
N TYR A 113 -1.21 -2.38 15.40
CA TYR A 113 -2.46 -2.86 14.77
C TYR A 113 -2.60 -4.38 14.86
N TYR A 114 -1.52 -5.15 14.78
CA TYR A 114 -1.56 -6.59 14.98
C TYR A 114 -1.97 -6.97 16.41
N GLU A 115 -1.61 -6.20 17.42
CA GLU A 115 -2.14 -6.39 18.78
C GLU A 115 -3.66 -6.19 18.83
N GLN A 116 -4.20 -5.24 18.07
CA GLN A 116 -5.64 -5.04 17.96
C GLN A 116 -6.32 -6.16 17.14
N PHE A 117 -5.74 -6.60 16.05
CA PHE A 117 -6.25 -7.74 15.27
C PHE A 117 -6.33 -9.03 16.10
N LYS A 118 -5.41 -9.27 17.04
CA LYS A 118 -5.44 -10.43 17.95
C LYS A 118 -6.70 -10.52 18.78
N THR A 119 -7.44 -9.46 18.96
CA THR A 119 -8.68 -9.47 19.75
C THR A 119 -9.82 -10.22 19.07
N PHE A 120 -9.75 -10.42 17.75
CA PHE A 120 -10.80 -11.08 16.97
C PHE A 120 -10.29 -11.98 15.84
N LEU A 121 -8.99 -12.02 15.56
CA LEU A 121 -8.35 -12.92 14.59
C LEU A 121 -7.50 -13.96 15.30
N SER A 122 -7.53 -15.19 14.79
CA SER A 122 -6.62 -16.25 15.24
C SER A 122 -5.19 -15.98 14.77
N TYR A 123 -4.20 -16.60 15.41
CA TYR A 123 -2.80 -16.53 14.96
C TYR A 123 -2.59 -17.09 13.54
N LYS A 124 -3.39 -18.11 13.14
CA LYS A 124 -3.42 -18.60 11.75
C LYS A 124 -3.82 -17.47 10.81
N GLN A 125 -4.91 -16.77 11.11
CA GLN A 125 -5.39 -15.65 10.28
C GLN A 125 -4.40 -14.49 10.21
N LEU A 126 -3.75 -14.16 11.31
CA LEU A 126 -2.68 -13.13 11.34
C LEU A 126 -1.49 -13.52 10.46
N TYR A 127 -1.07 -14.79 10.49
CA TYR A 127 -0.02 -15.29 9.60
C TYR A 127 -0.43 -15.26 8.13
N LEU A 128 -1.68 -15.66 7.83
CA LEU A 128 -2.24 -15.59 6.49
C LEU A 128 -2.30 -14.15 5.99
N LEU A 129 -2.72 -13.20 6.83
CA LEU A 129 -2.75 -11.77 6.51
C LEU A 129 -1.35 -11.27 6.08
N LYS A 130 -0.33 -11.55 6.89
CA LYS A 130 1.05 -11.13 6.58
C LYS A 130 1.56 -11.75 5.27
N THR A 131 1.21 -13.00 5.04
CA THR A 131 1.59 -13.71 3.80
C THR A 131 0.84 -13.14 2.59
N ALA A 132 -0.45 -12.87 2.72
CA ALA A 132 -1.28 -12.31 1.66
C ALA A 132 -0.85 -10.89 1.27
N GLU A 133 -0.56 -10.02 2.25
CA GLU A 133 -0.01 -8.69 2.00
C GLU A 133 1.28 -8.76 1.16
N ARG A 134 2.21 -9.64 1.55
CA ARG A 134 3.48 -9.82 0.82
C ARG A 134 3.27 -10.31 -0.61
N LYS A 135 2.39 -11.30 -0.80
CA LYS A 135 2.04 -11.82 -2.14
C LYS A 135 1.41 -10.74 -3.02
N PHE A 136 0.46 -9.99 -2.46
CA PHE A 136 -0.20 -8.89 -3.15
C PHE A 136 0.80 -7.83 -3.61
N ASN A 137 1.64 -7.33 -2.70
CA ASN A 137 2.64 -6.32 -3.00
C ASN A 137 3.66 -6.79 -4.05
N LYS A 138 4.12 -8.05 -3.96
CA LYS A 138 5.01 -8.65 -4.97
C LYS A 138 4.36 -8.64 -6.34
N LYS A 139 3.09 -9.07 -6.43
CA LYS A 139 2.36 -9.11 -7.69
C LYS A 139 2.17 -7.73 -8.29
N LEU A 140 1.82 -6.74 -7.45
CA LEU A 140 1.67 -5.35 -7.88
C LEU A 140 2.99 -4.79 -8.45
N MET A 141 4.12 -5.06 -7.82
CA MET A 141 5.43 -4.64 -8.32
C MET A 141 5.81 -5.30 -9.65
N GLU A 142 5.48 -6.58 -9.83
CA GLU A 142 5.73 -7.31 -11.10
C GLU A 142 4.95 -6.69 -12.25
N LEU A 143 3.70 -6.30 -12.01
CA LEU A 143 2.85 -5.64 -13.00
C LEU A 143 3.40 -4.27 -13.40
N GLN A 144 3.76 -3.44 -12.41
CA GLN A 144 4.35 -2.13 -12.67
C GLN A 144 5.67 -2.19 -13.46
N LYS A 145 6.44 -3.27 -13.29
CA LYS A 145 7.67 -3.48 -14.07
C LYS A 145 7.37 -3.85 -15.53
N LYS A 146 6.31 -4.61 -15.79
CA LYS A 146 5.89 -4.98 -17.15
C LYS A 146 5.41 -3.76 -17.93
N ASP A 147 4.59 -2.91 -17.31
CA ASP A 147 4.09 -1.68 -17.96
C ASP A 147 5.20 -0.71 -18.36
N LYS A 148 6.30 -0.66 -17.58
CA LYS A 148 7.47 0.19 -17.89
C LYS A 148 8.33 -0.36 -19.04
N LYS A 149 8.25 -1.64 -19.35
CA LYS A 149 9.00 -2.26 -20.45
C LYS A 149 8.30 -2.12 -21.83
N HIS A 150 7.02 -1.77 -21.81
CA HIS A 150 6.20 -1.60 -23.02
C HIS A 150 5.99 -0.12 -23.42
N LYS A 151 6.64 0.81 -22.72
CA LYS A 151 6.74 2.24 -23.06
C LYS A 151 8.16 2.60 -23.50
#